data_a00d8ae556e49d63837648e4be719d4f
#
_entry.id   a00d8ae556e49d63837648e4be719d4f
#
_cell.length_a   1.000
_cell.length_b   1.000
_cell.length_c   1.000
_cell.angle_alpha   90.00
_cell.angle_beta   90.00
_cell.angle_gamma   90.00
#
_symmetry.space_group_name_H-M   'P 1'
#
loop_
_entity.id
_entity.type
_entity.pdbx_description
1 polymer ?
#
loop_
_entity_poly.entity_id
_entity_poly.type
_entity_poly.pdbx_seq_one_letter_code
_entity_poly.pdbx_strand_id
1 'polypeptide(L)'
;TFLGTNAGRRHCSGLFNVFVGAYTGESTTGLSANTGKHNTFVGAKAGRCLNSGCYNVFFGHCAGISNSSGIGNIFLGDKAGNTNTSGDCNIAIGRDVELPSATGDHQLAIGAGTSSWITGDNSFSVTLAGIATISSATGIVSATKFCGDGSALTGISAGGFSADADLNLFASNTCSGCNLDGTNACFNLLLGACAGKAVDTGAHNVFLGAYAGMTAGDSQY
;
A
#
# COMPACT_ATOMS: atom_id res chain seq x y z
N THR A 1 29.30 -15.17 -16.44
CA THR A 1 30.43 -14.34 -16.04
C THR A 1 30.55 -14.36 -14.52
N PHE A 2 31.73 -14.72 -14.02
CA PHE A 2 32.03 -14.74 -12.58
C PHE A 2 33.25 -13.87 -12.31
N LEU A 3 33.11 -12.87 -11.45
CA LEU A 3 34.16 -11.92 -11.11
C LEU A 3 34.23 -11.74 -9.58
N GLY A 4 35.29 -12.22 -8.96
CA GLY A 4 35.50 -12.12 -7.51
C GLY A 4 35.96 -13.44 -6.88
N THR A 5 36.51 -13.36 -5.67
CA THR A 5 36.97 -14.55 -4.93
C THR A 5 35.77 -15.48 -4.65
N ASN A 6 35.85 -16.73 -5.08
CA ASN A 6 34.82 -17.73 -4.93
C ASN A 6 33.45 -17.36 -5.56
N ALA A 7 33.40 -16.41 -6.51
CA ALA A 7 32.19 -16.13 -7.27
C ALA A 7 31.77 -17.38 -8.04
N GLY A 8 30.51 -17.81 -7.88
CA GLY A 8 29.98 -19.02 -8.50
C GLY A 8 30.63 -20.32 -8.04
N ARG A 9 31.28 -20.35 -6.89
CA ARG A 9 31.87 -21.59 -6.36
C ARG A 9 30.82 -22.66 -6.16
N ARG A 10 31.13 -23.90 -6.59
CA ARG A 10 30.19 -25.03 -6.66
C ARG A 10 29.02 -24.86 -7.65
N HIS A 11 29.16 -23.92 -8.56
CA HIS A 11 28.20 -23.76 -9.66
C HIS A 11 28.58 -24.73 -10.80
N CYS A 12 27.90 -25.85 -10.90
CA CYS A 12 28.34 -26.95 -11.76
C CYS A 12 27.60 -27.04 -13.10
N SER A 13 26.33 -26.72 -13.17
CA SER A 13 25.53 -26.92 -14.39
C SER A 13 24.57 -25.78 -14.73
N GLY A 14 24.55 -24.71 -13.92
CA GLY A 14 23.74 -23.53 -14.24
C GLY A 14 24.33 -22.72 -15.41
N LEU A 15 23.46 -22.18 -16.24
CA LEU A 15 23.82 -21.41 -17.43
C LEU A 15 23.35 -19.96 -17.31
N PHE A 16 24.01 -19.08 -18.06
CA PHE A 16 23.59 -17.67 -18.22
C PHE A 16 23.57 -16.86 -16.92
N ASN A 17 24.47 -17.15 -15.98
CA ASN A 17 24.58 -16.39 -14.73
C ASN A 17 25.67 -15.32 -14.80
N VAL A 18 25.42 -14.20 -14.15
CA VAL A 18 26.39 -13.11 -13.91
C VAL A 18 26.57 -12.94 -12.40
N PHE A 19 27.76 -13.26 -11.89
CA PHE A 19 28.11 -13.12 -10.48
C PHE A 19 29.32 -12.20 -10.32
N VAL A 20 29.13 -11.06 -9.66
CA VAL A 20 30.18 -10.07 -9.44
C VAL A 20 30.29 -9.76 -7.95
N GLY A 21 31.40 -10.15 -7.34
CA GLY A 21 31.66 -9.96 -5.91
C GLY A 21 32.19 -11.21 -5.24
N ALA A 22 32.84 -11.07 -4.08
CA ALA A 22 33.34 -12.21 -3.32
C ALA A 22 32.21 -13.09 -2.80
N TYR A 23 32.30 -14.40 -2.98
CA TYR A 23 31.32 -15.41 -2.53
C TYR A 23 29.91 -15.22 -3.13
N THR A 24 29.78 -14.49 -4.21
CA THR A 24 28.50 -14.26 -4.91
C THR A 24 28.05 -15.54 -5.61
N GLY A 25 26.79 -15.94 -5.42
CA GLY A 25 26.26 -17.16 -6.02
C GLY A 25 26.98 -18.45 -5.58
N GLU A 26 27.70 -18.42 -4.46
CA GLU A 26 28.33 -19.61 -3.90
C GLU A 26 27.25 -20.54 -3.35
N SER A 27 27.28 -21.84 -3.72
CA SER A 27 26.42 -22.80 -3.05
C SER A 27 27.05 -23.23 -1.70
N THR A 28 26.33 -23.05 -0.61
CA THR A 28 26.77 -23.44 0.74
C THR A 28 26.10 -24.73 1.22
N THR A 29 25.05 -25.18 0.55
CA THR A 29 24.24 -26.34 0.95
C THR A 29 24.77 -27.62 0.31
N GLY A 30 25.72 -28.27 0.97
CA GLY A 30 26.09 -29.66 0.70
C GLY A 30 26.82 -29.93 -0.63
N LEU A 31 26.79 -31.19 -1.04
CA LEU A 31 27.46 -31.72 -2.25
C LEU A 31 26.62 -31.54 -3.53
N SER A 32 25.42 -30.98 -3.44
CA SER A 32 24.55 -30.77 -4.60
C SER A 32 25.08 -29.62 -5.46
N ALA A 33 25.25 -29.89 -6.73
CA ALA A 33 25.66 -28.91 -7.71
C ALA A 33 24.62 -27.77 -7.80
N ASN A 34 25.06 -26.51 -7.74
CA ASN A 34 24.22 -25.39 -8.06
C ASN A 34 23.78 -25.47 -9.54
N THR A 35 22.48 -25.54 -9.77
CA THR A 35 21.87 -25.65 -11.09
C THR A 35 21.13 -24.41 -11.54
N GLY A 36 21.09 -23.37 -10.71
CA GLY A 36 20.39 -22.11 -10.98
C GLY A 36 20.83 -21.46 -12.28
N LYS A 37 19.90 -20.86 -13.02
CA LYS A 37 20.12 -20.27 -14.35
C LYS A 37 19.57 -18.85 -14.42
N HIS A 38 20.15 -18.05 -15.33
CA HIS A 38 19.65 -16.70 -15.62
C HIS A 38 19.64 -15.77 -14.41
N ASN A 39 20.57 -15.95 -13.47
CA ASN A 39 20.67 -15.08 -12.29
C ASN A 39 21.71 -13.96 -12.51
N THR A 40 21.41 -12.77 -12.04
CA THR A 40 22.34 -11.63 -12.03
C THR A 40 22.53 -11.17 -10.59
N PHE A 41 23.69 -11.49 -10.02
CA PHE A 41 24.04 -11.13 -8.65
C PHE A 41 25.27 -10.20 -8.64
N VAL A 42 25.13 -9.06 -8.00
CA VAL A 42 26.22 -8.07 -7.84
C VAL A 42 26.32 -7.67 -6.38
N GLY A 43 27.45 -7.94 -5.79
CA GLY A 43 27.73 -7.63 -4.37
C GLY A 43 28.32 -8.84 -3.63
N ALA A 44 29.14 -8.59 -2.62
CA ALA A 44 29.71 -9.68 -1.83
C ALA A 44 28.59 -10.51 -1.18
N LYS A 45 28.66 -11.83 -1.30
CA LYS A 45 27.69 -12.81 -0.77
C LYS A 45 26.26 -12.68 -1.32
N ALA A 46 26.01 -11.88 -2.35
CA ALA A 46 24.68 -11.85 -2.99
C ALA A 46 24.33 -13.26 -3.49
N GLY A 47 23.13 -13.74 -3.14
CA GLY A 47 22.64 -15.08 -3.51
C GLY A 47 23.55 -16.23 -3.05
N ARG A 48 24.26 -16.10 -1.94
CA ARG A 48 25.29 -17.05 -1.52
C ARG A 48 24.79 -18.48 -1.34
N CYS A 49 23.55 -18.67 -0.90
CA CYS A 49 22.97 -20.02 -0.67
C CYS A 49 22.26 -20.58 -1.90
N LEU A 50 22.48 -20.01 -3.09
CA LEU A 50 21.82 -20.48 -4.31
C LEU A 50 22.09 -21.96 -4.57
N ASN A 51 21.02 -22.69 -4.85
CA ASN A 51 21.06 -24.09 -5.26
C ASN A 51 20.41 -24.30 -6.63
N SER A 52 19.09 -24.03 -6.75
CA SER A 52 18.34 -24.22 -7.99
C SER A 52 17.55 -23.00 -8.46
N GLY A 53 17.58 -21.90 -7.70
CA GLY A 53 16.84 -20.68 -8.04
C GLY A 53 17.25 -20.09 -9.39
N CYS A 54 16.27 -19.59 -10.16
CA CYS A 54 16.47 -19.06 -11.51
C CYS A 54 15.87 -17.67 -11.66
N TYR A 55 16.38 -16.91 -12.65
CA TYR A 55 15.81 -15.59 -13.02
C TYR A 55 15.81 -14.56 -11.91
N ASN A 56 16.73 -14.65 -10.94
CA ASN A 56 16.82 -13.71 -9.84
C ASN A 56 17.80 -12.57 -10.13
N VAL A 57 17.47 -11.37 -9.67
CA VAL A 57 18.31 -10.18 -9.71
C VAL A 57 18.61 -9.69 -8.31
N PHE A 58 19.84 -9.90 -7.82
CA PHE A 58 20.26 -9.47 -6.48
C PHE A 58 21.39 -8.45 -6.61
N PHE A 59 21.19 -7.26 -6.09
CA PHE A 59 22.15 -6.19 -6.13
C PHE A 59 22.37 -5.59 -4.73
N GLY A 60 23.48 -5.89 -4.14
CA GLY A 60 23.85 -5.43 -2.79
C GLY A 60 24.61 -6.50 -2.01
N HIS A 61 25.36 -6.10 -0.98
CA HIS A 61 26.00 -7.03 -0.07
C HIS A 61 24.94 -7.90 0.62
N CYS A 62 25.08 -9.21 0.61
CA CYS A 62 24.16 -10.17 1.19
C CYS A 62 22.69 -10.09 0.66
N ALA A 63 22.42 -9.41 -0.46
CA ALA A 63 21.10 -9.43 -1.06
C ALA A 63 20.71 -10.87 -1.41
N GLY A 64 19.51 -11.31 -0.96
CA GLY A 64 19.02 -12.66 -1.18
C GLY A 64 19.95 -13.78 -0.68
N ILE A 65 20.74 -13.52 0.35
CA ILE A 65 21.77 -14.47 0.81
C ILE A 65 21.24 -15.86 1.11
N SER A 66 20.02 -15.98 1.62
CA SER A 66 19.38 -17.24 1.98
C SER A 66 18.57 -17.88 0.83
N ASN A 67 18.40 -17.19 -0.31
CA ASN A 67 17.62 -17.70 -1.43
C ASN A 67 18.29 -18.96 -2.00
N SER A 68 17.65 -20.08 -1.81
CA SER A 68 18.14 -21.39 -2.22
C SER A 68 17.49 -21.85 -3.53
N SER A 69 16.17 -21.75 -3.64
CA SER A 69 15.40 -22.26 -4.77
C SER A 69 14.42 -21.24 -5.36
N GLY A 70 14.22 -20.10 -4.73
CA GLY A 70 13.28 -19.07 -5.20
C GLY A 70 13.58 -18.56 -6.61
N ILE A 71 12.55 -18.29 -7.39
CA ILE A 71 12.61 -17.95 -8.81
C ILE A 71 12.05 -16.53 -9.02
N GLY A 72 12.66 -15.77 -9.94
CA GLY A 72 12.11 -14.49 -10.40
C GLY A 72 12.14 -13.37 -9.36
N ASN A 73 12.97 -13.45 -8.33
CA ASN A 73 13.03 -12.44 -7.27
C ASN A 73 13.94 -11.26 -7.66
N ILE A 74 13.57 -10.06 -7.23
CA ILE A 74 14.35 -8.82 -7.40
C ILE A 74 14.66 -8.24 -6.01
N PHE A 75 15.92 -8.34 -5.58
CA PHE A 75 16.37 -7.80 -4.30
C PHE A 75 17.46 -6.76 -4.53
N LEU A 76 17.20 -5.52 -4.13
CA LEU A 76 18.06 -4.37 -4.37
C LEU A 76 18.35 -3.63 -3.07
N GLY A 77 19.56 -3.73 -2.59
CA GLY A 77 20.05 -3.12 -1.35
C GLY A 77 20.89 -4.07 -0.50
N ASP A 78 21.65 -3.53 0.44
CA ASP A 78 22.37 -4.33 1.43
C ASP A 78 21.37 -5.17 2.22
N LYS A 79 21.55 -6.49 2.21
CA LYS A 79 20.69 -7.50 2.83
C LYS A 79 19.20 -7.46 2.42
N ALA A 80 18.86 -6.87 1.29
CA ALA A 80 17.48 -6.91 0.80
C ALA A 80 17.03 -8.36 0.58
N GLY A 81 15.85 -8.74 1.10
CA GLY A 81 15.28 -10.08 0.97
C GLY A 81 16.16 -11.19 1.53
N ASN A 82 16.96 -10.91 2.55
CA ASN A 82 17.97 -11.85 3.05
C ASN A 82 17.36 -13.10 3.72
N THR A 83 16.11 -13.07 4.16
CA THR A 83 15.39 -14.18 4.76
C THR A 83 14.64 -15.05 3.74
N ASN A 84 14.43 -14.57 2.52
CA ASN A 84 13.76 -15.38 1.48
C ASN A 84 14.57 -16.65 1.19
N THR A 85 13.92 -17.79 1.29
CA THR A 85 14.55 -19.12 1.06
C THR A 85 14.08 -19.78 -0.24
N SER A 86 12.78 -19.76 -0.50
CA SER A 86 12.15 -20.45 -1.64
C SER A 86 11.02 -19.66 -2.29
N GLY A 87 10.64 -18.51 -1.74
CA GLY A 87 9.55 -17.70 -2.30
C GLY A 87 9.88 -17.16 -3.70
N ASP A 88 8.88 -17.13 -4.58
CA ASP A 88 9.00 -16.77 -5.99
C ASP A 88 8.40 -15.38 -6.28
N CYS A 89 8.93 -14.72 -7.32
CA CYS A 89 8.38 -13.48 -7.86
C CYS A 89 8.25 -12.34 -6.82
N ASN A 90 9.16 -12.28 -5.86
CA ASN A 90 9.17 -11.26 -4.81
C ASN A 90 10.05 -10.07 -5.17
N ILE A 91 9.70 -8.89 -4.67
CA ILE A 91 10.48 -7.66 -4.82
C ILE A 91 10.80 -7.09 -3.43
N ALA A 92 12.09 -6.94 -3.13
CA ALA A 92 12.57 -6.25 -1.92
C ALA A 92 13.56 -5.15 -2.30
N ILE A 93 13.26 -3.90 -1.97
CA ILE A 93 14.11 -2.74 -2.30
C ILE A 93 14.41 -1.92 -1.05
N GLY A 94 15.69 -1.77 -0.76
CA GLY A 94 16.21 -0.99 0.36
C GLY A 94 17.14 -1.78 1.25
N ARG A 95 17.78 -1.12 2.21
CA ARG A 95 18.71 -1.75 3.14
C ARG A 95 17.97 -2.53 4.22
N ASP A 96 18.39 -3.78 4.48
CA ASP A 96 17.82 -4.68 5.49
C ASP A 96 16.31 -4.91 5.35
N VAL A 97 15.75 -4.71 4.14
CA VAL A 97 14.30 -4.90 3.90
C VAL A 97 13.97 -6.38 3.87
N GLU A 98 13.04 -6.78 4.72
CA GLU A 98 12.53 -8.14 4.82
C GLU A 98 11.19 -8.29 4.11
N LEU A 99 10.98 -9.46 3.54
CA LEU A 99 9.66 -9.87 3.02
C LEU A 99 8.78 -10.39 4.17
N PRO A 100 7.46 -10.25 4.09
CA PRO A 100 6.54 -10.76 5.11
C PRO A 100 6.67 -12.27 5.38
N SER A 101 7.05 -13.06 4.38
CA SER A 101 7.27 -14.49 4.49
C SER A 101 8.52 -14.92 3.76
N ALA A 102 9.35 -15.75 4.39
CA ALA A 102 10.57 -16.31 3.80
C ALA A 102 10.32 -17.29 2.64
N THR A 103 9.12 -17.83 2.53
CA THR A 103 8.71 -18.81 1.52
C THR A 103 7.50 -18.38 0.72
N GLY A 104 6.97 -17.20 0.99
CA GLY A 104 5.80 -16.65 0.29
C GLY A 104 6.17 -16.11 -1.10
N ASP A 105 5.21 -16.18 -2.02
CA ASP A 105 5.35 -15.72 -3.39
C ASP A 105 4.66 -14.35 -3.60
N HIS A 106 5.04 -13.65 -4.66
CA HIS A 106 4.39 -12.41 -5.13
C HIS A 106 4.31 -11.31 -4.06
N GLN A 107 5.34 -11.19 -3.23
CA GLN A 107 5.42 -10.18 -2.18
C GLN A 107 6.19 -8.96 -2.66
N LEU A 108 5.82 -7.81 -2.17
CA LEU A 108 6.51 -6.54 -2.38
C LEU A 108 6.90 -5.92 -1.04
N ALA A 109 8.13 -5.48 -0.90
CA ALA A 109 8.58 -4.68 0.23
C ALA A 109 9.55 -3.59 -0.24
N ILE A 110 9.24 -2.33 0.00
CA ILE A 110 10.13 -1.19 -0.27
C ILE A 110 10.26 -0.38 1.01
N GLY A 111 11.48 -0.19 1.50
CA GLY A 111 11.68 0.51 2.76
C GLY A 111 13.10 0.43 3.30
N ALA A 112 13.23 0.37 4.62
CA ALA A 112 14.51 0.20 5.30
C ALA A 112 14.33 -0.57 6.61
N GLY A 113 15.12 -1.59 6.84
CA GLY A 113 15.04 -2.44 8.02
C GLY A 113 13.66 -3.11 8.13
N THR A 114 13.09 -3.08 9.30
CA THR A 114 11.74 -3.60 9.58
C THR A 114 10.62 -2.62 9.20
N SER A 115 10.97 -1.42 8.71
CA SER A 115 10.01 -0.39 8.30
C SER A 115 9.89 -0.35 6.79
N SER A 116 8.80 -0.84 6.27
CA SER A 116 8.48 -0.76 4.85
C SER A 116 7.55 0.42 4.57
N TRP A 117 7.87 1.22 3.55
CA TRP A 117 6.99 2.30 3.07
C TRP A 117 5.86 1.75 2.22
N ILE A 118 6.16 0.68 1.47
CA ILE A 118 5.20 0.00 0.60
C ILE A 118 5.36 -1.50 0.83
N THR A 119 4.26 -2.20 1.08
CA THR A 119 4.22 -3.66 1.10
C THR A 119 3.10 -4.17 0.21
N GLY A 120 3.30 -5.34 -0.36
CA GLY A 120 2.30 -6.04 -1.15
C GLY A 120 2.30 -7.53 -0.83
N ASP A 121 1.17 -8.18 -1.04
CA ASP A 121 0.97 -9.60 -0.80
C ASP A 121 0.61 -10.36 -2.08
N ASN A 122 0.46 -11.67 -1.97
CA ASN A 122 0.08 -12.56 -3.08
C ASN A 122 -1.37 -12.41 -3.54
N SER A 123 -2.17 -11.59 -2.86
CA SER A 123 -3.50 -11.19 -3.30
C SER A 123 -3.48 -9.89 -4.12
N PHE A 124 -2.29 -9.37 -4.42
CA PHE A 124 -2.03 -8.09 -5.09
C PHE A 124 -2.59 -6.88 -4.34
N SER A 125 -2.77 -7.01 -3.02
CA SER A 125 -3.08 -5.88 -2.15
C SER A 125 -1.81 -5.08 -1.87
N VAL A 126 -1.86 -3.76 -1.98
CA VAL A 126 -0.75 -2.87 -1.67
C VAL A 126 -1.08 -2.03 -0.45
N THR A 127 -0.21 -2.09 0.55
CA THR A 127 -0.29 -1.27 1.76
C THR A 127 0.80 -0.20 1.71
N LEU A 128 0.40 1.05 1.86
CA LEU A 128 1.31 2.17 2.08
C LEU A 128 1.43 2.39 3.60
N ALA A 129 2.63 2.27 4.13
CA ALA A 129 2.87 2.45 5.57
C ALA A 129 2.60 3.89 5.98
N GLY A 130 1.79 4.05 7.01
CA GLY A 130 1.27 5.34 7.41
C GLY A 130 0.11 5.78 6.51
N ILE A 131 -0.33 6.98 6.67
CA ILE A 131 -1.39 7.59 5.86
C ILE A 131 -0.85 7.72 4.44
N ALA A 132 -1.59 7.23 3.47
CA ALA A 132 -1.29 7.48 2.06
C ALA A 132 -1.30 9.00 1.81
N THR A 133 -0.15 9.64 1.99
CA THR A 133 0.01 11.05 1.66
C THR A 133 0.38 11.11 0.21
N ILE A 134 -0.59 11.25 -0.66
CA ILE A 134 -0.32 11.66 -2.05
C ILE A 134 -0.17 13.17 -2.03
N SER A 135 1.06 13.60 -1.77
CA SER A 135 1.44 15.01 -1.75
C SER A 135 1.89 15.43 -3.14
N SER A 136 0.96 15.92 -3.92
CA SER A 136 1.28 16.78 -5.07
C SER A 136 0.29 17.93 -5.10
N ALA A 137 0.66 19.05 -5.73
CA ALA A 137 -0.21 20.23 -5.85
C ALA A 137 -1.58 19.93 -6.50
N THR A 138 -1.75 18.73 -7.04
CA THR A 138 -2.98 18.23 -7.67
C THR A 138 -3.28 16.79 -7.27
N GLY A 139 -2.83 16.34 -6.09
CA GLY A 139 -2.91 14.95 -5.65
C GLY A 139 -4.30 14.33 -5.76
N ILE A 140 -4.59 13.72 -6.91
CA ILE A 140 -5.84 13.00 -7.15
C ILE A 140 -5.62 11.53 -6.80
N VAL A 141 -6.35 11.01 -5.80
CA VAL A 141 -6.54 9.58 -5.62
C VAL A 141 -7.79 9.20 -6.40
N SER A 142 -7.61 8.56 -7.55
CA SER A 142 -8.73 7.99 -8.29
C SER A 142 -8.95 6.55 -7.84
N ALA A 143 -10.05 6.29 -7.16
CA ALA A 143 -10.45 4.96 -6.75
C ALA A 143 -11.94 4.75 -7.05
N THR A 144 -12.30 3.55 -7.48
CA THR A 144 -13.70 3.19 -7.70
C THR A 144 -14.48 3.09 -6.41
N LYS A 145 -13.81 2.92 -5.27
CA LYS A 145 -14.41 2.84 -3.95
C LYS A 145 -13.40 3.20 -2.86
N PHE A 146 -13.81 4.05 -1.93
CA PHE A 146 -13.15 4.25 -0.65
C PHE A 146 -13.94 3.51 0.42
N CYS A 147 -13.30 2.59 1.15
CA CYS A 147 -13.91 1.86 2.26
C CYS A 147 -13.28 2.34 3.57
N GLY A 148 -14.11 2.88 4.46
CA GLY A 148 -13.72 3.39 5.76
C GLY A 148 -14.89 4.13 6.39
N ASP A 149 -14.78 4.53 7.64
CA ASP A 149 -15.83 5.27 8.36
C ASP A 149 -15.98 6.73 7.89
N GLY A 150 -15.06 7.21 7.05
CA GLY A 150 -15.11 8.57 6.52
C GLY A 150 -15.00 9.70 7.57
N SER A 151 -14.89 9.38 8.84
CA SER A 151 -14.92 10.37 9.95
C SER A 151 -13.77 11.38 9.89
N ALA A 152 -12.67 11.01 9.27
CA ALA A 152 -11.51 11.87 9.07
C ALA A 152 -11.43 12.53 7.68
N LEU A 153 -12.42 12.33 6.82
CA LEU A 153 -12.47 12.97 5.51
C LEU A 153 -12.94 14.42 5.66
N THR A 154 -12.00 15.36 5.60
CA THR A 154 -12.28 16.79 5.63
C THR A 154 -12.19 17.39 4.24
N GLY A 155 -12.96 18.44 3.96
CA GLY A 155 -12.90 19.14 2.68
C GLY A 155 -13.57 18.43 1.51
N ILE A 156 -14.46 17.47 1.77
CA ILE A 156 -15.29 16.87 0.72
C ILE A 156 -16.33 17.91 0.27
N SER A 157 -15.96 18.66 -0.75
CA SER A 157 -16.86 19.68 -1.35
C SER A 157 -17.66 19.14 -2.53
N ALA A 158 -17.85 17.85 -2.64
CA ALA A 158 -18.67 17.27 -3.69
C ALA A 158 -20.04 16.94 -3.14
N GLY A 159 -21.07 17.63 -3.59
CA GLY A 159 -22.50 17.27 -3.58
C GLY A 159 -23.00 16.11 -2.70
N GLY A 160 -22.42 15.94 -1.52
CA GLY A 160 -22.77 14.90 -0.58
C GLY A 160 -23.77 15.38 0.46
N PHE A 161 -24.45 14.45 1.07
CA PHE A 161 -25.29 14.73 2.22
C PHE A 161 -24.39 14.79 3.47
N SER A 162 -24.59 15.79 4.32
CA SER A 162 -23.95 15.90 5.63
C SER A 162 -25.01 15.70 6.71
N ALA A 163 -24.63 15.10 7.81
CA ALA A 163 -25.40 15.10 9.03
C ALA A 163 -24.65 15.87 10.11
N ASP A 164 -25.35 16.65 10.92
CA ASP A 164 -24.81 17.27 12.12
C ASP A 164 -24.92 16.36 13.36
N ALA A 165 -24.51 16.86 14.52
CA ALA A 165 -24.56 16.11 15.78
C ALA A 165 -25.99 15.77 16.22
N ASP A 166 -26.98 16.51 15.75
CA ASP A 166 -28.39 16.36 16.06
C ASP A 166 -29.15 15.52 15.02
N LEU A 167 -28.39 14.80 14.16
CA LEU A 167 -28.90 13.89 13.12
C LEU A 167 -29.76 14.58 12.05
N ASN A 168 -29.54 15.88 11.81
CA ASN A 168 -30.10 16.55 10.63
C ASN A 168 -29.31 16.17 9.39
N LEU A 169 -29.99 15.79 8.31
CA LEU A 169 -29.38 15.46 7.02
C LEU A 169 -29.64 16.57 6.01
N PHE A 170 -28.59 17.15 5.47
CA PHE A 170 -28.68 18.28 4.53
C PHE A 170 -27.64 18.19 3.42
N ALA A 171 -27.88 18.91 2.31
CA ALA A 171 -26.93 19.02 1.23
C ALA A 171 -25.89 20.10 1.58
N SER A 172 -24.64 19.73 1.80
CA SER A 172 -23.58 20.52 2.45
C SER A 172 -23.16 21.81 1.73
N ASN A 173 -23.51 22.02 0.44
CA ASN A 173 -23.05 23.18 -0.33
C ASN A 173 -24.15 24.16 -0.74
N THR A 174 -25.33 24.06 -0.17
CA THR A 174 -26.50 24.75 -0.69
C THR A 174 -27.21 25.67 0.32
N CYS A 175 -26.55 26.00 1.43
CA CYS A 175 -27.18 26.75 2.53
C CYS A 175 -28.43 26.06 3.11
N SER A 176 -28.59 24.74 2.89
CA SER A 176 -29.63 23.97 3.54
C SER A 176 -29.35 23.89 5.04
N GLY A 177 -30.35 24.15 5.86
CA GLY A 177 -30.19 24.09 7.32
C GLY A 177 -29.21 25.08 7.93
N CYS A 178 -28.89 26.20 7.27
CA CYS A 178 -27.87 27.16 7.75
C CYS A 178 -28.17 27.77 9.12
N ASN A 179 -29.39 27.78 9.57
CA ASN A 179 -29.83 28.36 10.82
C ASN A 179 -30.29 27.30 11.86
N LEU A 180 -30.00 26.03 11.61
CA LEU A 180 -30.38 24.99 12.59
C LEU A 180 -29.70 25.28 13.92
N ASP A 181 -30.51 25.39 14.98
CA ASP A 181 -30.02 25.42 16.36
C ASP A 181 -29.58 24.02 16.77
N GLY A 182 -28.32 23.85 17.10
CA GLY A 182 -27.74 22.56 17.49
C GLY A 182 -28.30 21.96 18.79
N THR A 183 -29.40 22.47 19.35
CA THR A 183 -29.97 21.97 20.59
C THR A 183 -31.38 21.43 20.40
N ASN A 184 -32.18 22.05 19.55
CA ASN A 184 -33.60 21.78 19.41
C ASN A 184 -34.00 21.35 17.99
N ALA A 185 -33.21 21.69 16.98
CA ALA A 185 -33.46 21.29 15.61
C ALA A 185 -32.81 19.96 15.29
N CYS A 186 -33.49 18.85 15.45
CA CYS A 186 -32.96 17.51 15.26
C CYS A 186 -33.81 16.64 14.34
N PHE A 187 -33.20 15.61 13.74
CA PHE A 187 -33.86 14.66 12.83
C PHE A 187 -34.53 15.30 11.60
N ASN A 188 -33.96 16.38 11.05
CA ASN A 188 -34.50 17.02 9.85
C ASN A 188 -33.84 16.49 8.57
N LEU A 189 -34.61 16.34 7.50
CA LEU A 189 -34.11 16.03 6.15
C LEU A 189 -34.32 17.26 5.25
N LEU A 190 -33.22 17.89 4.82
CA LEU A 190 -33.24 19.18 4.14
C LEU A 190 -32.48 19.07 2.79
N LEU A 191 -33.21 18.81 1.72
CA LEU A 191 -32.62 18.60 0.40
C LEU A 191 -33.07 19.69 -0.59
N GLY A 192 -32.14 20.49 -1.02
CA GLY A 192 -32.37 21.56 -1.99
C GLY A 192 -31.67 22.87 -1.57
N ALA A 193 -31.43 23.75 -2.51
CA ALA A 193 -30.81 25.05 -2.24
C ALA A 193 -31.65 25.83 -1.21
N CYS A 194 -31.04 26.22 -0.09
CA CYS A 194 -31.68 26.92 1.01
C CYS A 194 -32.91 26.22 1.62
N ALA A 195 -33.03 24.90 1.46
CA ALA A 195 -34.12 24.14 2.13
C ALA A 195 -33.94 24.23 3.65
N GLY A 196 -34.99 24.51 4.38
CA GLY A 196 -35.01 24.66 5.82
C GLY A 196 -34.18 25.85 6.35
N LYS A 197 -33.83 26.84 5.55
CA LYS A 197 -33.04 27.99 5.96
C LYS A 197 -33.60 28.78 7.13
N ALA A 198 -34.91 28.82 7.28
CA ALA A 198 -35.58 29.53 8.36
C ALA A 198 -35.94 28.61 9.56
N VAL A 199 -35.58 27.34 9.52
CA VAL A 199 -35.80 26.41 10.65
C VAL A 199 -34.66 26.62 11.64
N ASP A 200 -34.98 27.02 12.83
CA ASP A 200 -34.02 27.17 13.94
C ASP A 200 -34.21 26.12 15.05
N THR A 201 -35.44 25.81 15.41
CA THR A 201 -35.76 24.89 16.53
C THR A 201 -36.68 23.72 16.15
N GLY A 202 -37.11 23.61 14.88
CA GLY A 202 -38.04 22.54 14.45
C GLY A 202 -37.35 21.17 14.30
N ALA A 203 -38.05 20.12 14.73
CA ALA A 203 -37.58 18.74 14.63
C ALA A 203 -38.46 17.88 13.72
N HIS A 204 -37.92 16.78 13.17
CA HIS A 204 -38.60 15.79 12.36
C HIS A 204 -39.22 16.33 11.06
N ASN A 205 -38.67 17.40 10.48
CA ASN A 205 -39.17 18.00 9.26
C ASN A 205 -38.47 17.39 8.02
N VAL A 206 -39.24 17.31 6.91
CA VAL A 206 -38.71 16.94 5.60
C VAL A 206 -38.97 18.08 4.62
N PHE A 207 -37.92 18.74 4.17
CA PHE A 207 -37.98 19.82 3.18
C PHE A 207 -37.23 19.37 1.92
N LEU A 208 -37.99 19.13 0.85
CA LEU A 208 -37.48 18.72 -0.44
C LEU A 208 -37.74 19.80 -1.51
N GLY A 209 -36.67 20.29 -2.11
CA GLY A 209 -36.73 21.32 -3.14
C GLY A 209 -36.06 22.62 -2.74
N ALA A 210 -35.71 23.45 -3.75
CA ALA A 210 -35.10 24.74 -3.51
C ALA A 210 -36.07 25.66 -2.72
N TYR A 211 -35.55 26.29 -1.67
CA TYR A 211 -36.28 27.18 -0.77
C TYR A 211 -37.46 26.54 0.00
N ALA A 212 -37.59 25.21 -0.01
CA ALA A 212 -38.62 24.53 0.79
C ALA A 212 -38.42 24.85 2.28
N GLY A 213 -39.48 25.22 2.98
CA GLY A 213 -39.42 25.60 4.40
C GLY A 213 -38.73 26.92 4.68
N MET A 214 -38.53 27.78 3.69
CA MET A 214 -37.79 29.05 3.86
C MET A 214 -38.52 30.06 4.78
N THR A 215 -39.82 29.92 4.94
CA THR A 215 -40.66 30.76 5.82
C THR A 215 -41.28 29.97 6.99
N ALA A 216 -40.92 28.70 7.15
CA ALA A 216 -41.40 27.90 8.24
C ALA A 216 -40.65 28.34 9.50
N GLY A 217 -41.32 29.02 10.40
CA GLY A 217 -40.90 29.08 11.79
C GLY A 217 -41.03 27.70 12.43
N ASP A 218 -40.96 27.57 13.74
CA ASP A 218 -40.99 26.34 14.57
C ASP A 218 -42.10 25.34 14.25
N SER A 219 -42.20 24.86 13.00
CA SER A 219 -43.20 23.92 12.57
C SER A 219 -42.76 22.48 12.82
N GLN A 220 -43.53 21.73 13.59
CA GLN A 220 -43.43 20.26 13.69
C GLN A 220 -44.55 19.66 12.83
N TYR A 221 -44.18 18.87 11.84
CA TYR A 221 -45.13 18.07 11.06
C TYR A 221 -44.56 16.68 10.81
#